data_7d493dac227c58a6f5d1a0393d30f91f
#
_entry.id   7d493dac227c58a6f5d1a0393d30f91f
#
_cell.length_a   1.000
_cell.length_b   1.000
_cell.length_c   1.000
_cell.angle_alpha   90.00
_cell.angle_beta   90.00
_cell.angle_gamma   90.00
#
_symmetry.space_group_name_H-M   'P 1'
#
loop_
_entity.id
_entity.type
_entity.pdbx_description
1 polymer ?
#
loop_
_entity_poly.entity_id
_entity_poly.type
_entity_poly.pdbx_seq_one_letter_code
_entity_poly.pdbx_strand_id
1 'polypeptide(L)'
;MKKVLFSVVLLLAAGSAFEKEKAVKEAKSIANGTNPDFAKAEQLIQGALTNPETKDDPETWNVAGFIQRRRSEKEMENAYLRKPYDTLQIYNSALNMCRYFFKCDELAQIPNEKGKIKNKYRKSNAATMLTERNNLINGGIQYFN
;
A
#
# COMPACT_ATOMS: atom_id res chain seq x y z
N MET A 1 28.30 -11.90 31.09
CA MET A 1 27.44 -10.70 30.94
C MET A 1 27.23 -10.22 29.48
N LYS A 2 28.23 -10.37 28.59
CA LYS A 2 28.07 -9.93 27.17
C LYS A 2 27.02 -10.73 26.34
N LYS A 3 26.81 -12.02 26.67
CA LYS A 3 25.85 -12.87 25.93
C LYS A 3 24.36 -12.56 26.24
N VAL A 4 24.04 -12.04 27.41
CA VAL A 4 22.66 -11.69 27.81
C VAL A 4 22.19 -10.40 27.15
N LEU A 5 23.09 -9.42 26.98
CA LEU A 5 22.77 -8.17 26.28
C LEU A 5 22.41 -8.38 24.80
N PHE A 6 23.09 -9.31 24.12
CA PHE A 6 22.84 -9.62 22.71
C PHE A 6 21.47 -10.29 22.51
N SER A 7 21.05 -11.15 23.44
CA SER A 7 19.73 -11.81 23.40
C SER A 7 18.57 -10.84 23.64
N VAL A 8 18.76 -9.86 24.52
CA VAL A 8 17.72 -8.83 24.80
C VAL A 8 17.53 -7.89 23.60
N VAL A 9 18.61 -7.50 22.91
CA VAL A 9 18.53 -6.66 21.71
C VAL A 9 17.85 -7.42 20.56
N LEU A 10 18.11 -8.70 20.39
CA LEU A 10 17.48 -9.54 19.36
C LEU A 10 15.96 -9.73 19.63
N LEU A 11 15.58 -9.88 20.90
CA LEU A 11 14.17 -9.99 21.30
C LEU A 11 13.39 -8.68 21.10
N LEU A 12 14.02 -7.53 21.35
CA LEU A 12 13.41 -6.22 21.11
C LEU A 12 13.25 -5.94 19.60
N ALA A 13 14.23 -6.33 18.77
CA ALA A 13 14.15 -6.20 17.32
C ALA A 13 13.06 -7.12 16.73
N ALA A 14 12.94 -8.36 17.19
CA ALA A 14 11.89 -9.28 16.75
C ALA A 14 10.49 -8.83 17.17
N GLY A 15 10.33 -8.23 18.36
CA GLY A 15 9.08 -7.64 18.82
C GLY A 15 8.64 -6.48 17.94
N SER A 16 9.56 -5.60 17.54
CA SER A 16 9.25 -4.45 16.69
C SER A 16 8.88 -4.85 15.25
N ALA A 17 9.53 -5.84 14.66
CA ALA A 17 9.20 -6.37 13.33
C ALA A 17 7.79 -6.98 13.30
N PHE A 18 7.43 -7.76 14.31
CA PHE A 18 6.10 -8.37 14.43
C PHE A 18 4.99 -7.31 14.58
N GLU A 19 5.21 -6.26 15.38
CA GLU A 19 4.25 -5.16 15.54
C GLU A 19 4.03 -4.41 14.23
N LYS A 20 5.07 -4.27 13.40
CA LYS A 20 5.01 -3.53 12.14
C LYS A 20 4.34 -4.32 11.01
N GLU A 21 4.60 -5.63 10.92
CA GLU A 21 3.82 -6.51 10.04
C GLU A 21 2.34 -6.51 10.44
N LYS A 22 2.05 -6.46 11.74
CA LYS A 22 0.69 -6.31 12.27
C LYS A 22 0.07 -5.00 11.82
N ALA A 23 0.81 -3.88 11.84
CA ALA A 23 0.33 -2.59 11.37
C ALA A 23 -0.03 -2.60 9.88
N VAL A 24 0.75 -3.28 9.02
CA VAL A 24 0.43 -3.45 7.60
C VAL A 24 -0.87 -4.23 7.42
N LYS A 25 -1.04 -5.33 8.14
CA LYS A 25 -2.28 -6.14 8.12
C LYS A 25 -3.49 -5.37 8.64
N GLU A 26 -3.30 -4.60 9.72
CA GLU A 26 -4.33 -3.74 10.29
C GLU A 26 -4.76 -2.65 9.31
N ALA A 27 -3.81 -1.95 8.68
CA ALA A 27 -4.09 -0.94 7.67
C ALA A 27 -4.94 -1.51 6.51
N LYS A 28 -4.59 -2.69 6.01
CA LYS A 28 -5.35 -3.40 4.97
C LYS A 28 -6.77 -3.73 5.44
N SER A 29 -6.92 -4.24 6.66
CA SER A 29 -8.21 -4.59 7.24
C SER A 29 -9.13 -3.38 7.39
N ILE A 30 -8.60 -2.25 7.89
CA ILE A 30 -9.34 -1.00 8.03
C ILE A 30 -9.84 -0.50 6.67
N ALA A 31 -8.97 -0.46 5.67
CA ALA A 31 -9.32 -0.01 4.32
C ALA A 31 -10.33 -0.93 3.62
N ASN A 32 -10.37 -2.21 3.99
CA ASN A 32 -11.29 -3.21 3.42
C ASN A 32 -12.63 -3.29 4.15
N GLY A 33 -12.81 -2.56 5.24
CA GLY A 33 -14.05 -2.55 6.02
C GLY A 33 -15.23 -1.94 5.27
N THR A 34 -16.42 -2.16 5.78
CA THR A 34 -17.67 -1.57 5.24
C THR A 34 -17.69 -0.05 5.38
N ASN A 35 -17.15 0.46 6.48
CA ASN A 35 -16.95 1.88 6.76
C ASN A 35 -15.46 2.15 6.98
N PRO A 36 -14.67 2.26 5.90
CA PRO A 36 -13.22 2.36 6.01
C PRO A 36 -12.79 3.71 6.59
N ASP A 37 -11.90 3.66 7.59
CA ASP A 37 -11.16 4.83 8.07
C ASP A 37 -9.85 4.94 7.27
N PHE A 38 -9.92 5.61 6.12
CA PHE A 38 -8.75 5.78 5.26
C PHE A 38 -7.66 6.62 5.90
N ALA A 39 -7.98 7.59 6.75
CA ALA A 39 -6.98 8.40 7.44
C ALA A 39 -6.12 7.53 8.37
N LYS A 40 -6.77 6.66 9.16
CA LYS A 40 -6.06 5.71 10.03
C LYS A 40 -5.28 4.68 9.22
N ALA A 41 -5.87 4.11 8.16
CA ALA A 41 -5.18 3.14 7.31
C ALA A 41 -3.93 3.74 6.65
N GLU A 42 -4.01 4.97 6.14
CA GLU A 42 -2.88 5.69 5.55
C GLU A 42 -1.81 6.01 6.59
N GLN A 43 -2.17 6.46 7.79
CA GLN A 43 -1.22 6.70 8.86
C GLN A 43 -0.41 5.45 9.20
N LEU A 44 -1.08 4.31 9.37
CA LEU A 44 -0.42 3.03 9.67
C LEU A 44 0.53 2.59 8.55
N ILE A 45 0.08 2.67 7.29
CA ILE A 45 0.90 2.22 6.17
C ILE A 45 2.08 3.17 5.91
N GLN A 46 1.93 4.48 6.07
CA GLN A 46 3.03 5.44 5.94
C GLN A 46 4.15 5.16 6.95
N GLY A 47 3.80 4.80 8.18
CA GLY A 47 4.77 4.34 9.16
C GLY A 47 5.55 3.10 8.70
N ALA A 48 4.87 2.15 8.05
CA ALA A 48 5.51 0.94 7.52
C ALA A 48 6.38 1.21 6.28
N LEU A 49 5.98 2.12 5.41
CA LEU A 49 6.73 2.49 4.19
C LEU A 49 8.08 3.16 4.49
N THR A 50 8.21 3.79 5.64
CA THR A 50 9.45 4.48 6.06
C THR A 50 10.30 3.66 7.03
N ASN A 51 9.76 2.56 7.55
CA ASN A 51 10.42 1.76 8.55
C ASN A 51 11.49 0.84 7.94
N PRO A 52 12.75 0.81 8.46
CA PRO A 52 13.82 -0.02 7.93
C PRO A 52 13.49 -1.52 7.81
N GLU A 53 12.60 -2.04 8.65
CA GLU A 53 12.26 -3.47 8.69
C GLU A 53 11.15 -3.86 7.71
N THR A 54 10.36 -2.90 7.22
CA THR A 54 9.20 -3.17 6.35
C THR A 54 9.22 -2.42 5.01
N LYS A 55 10.05 -1.39 4.87
CA LYS A 55 10.14 -0.57 3.64
C LYS A 55 10.60 -1.34 2.41
N ASP A 56 11.35 -2.42 2.60
CA ASP A 56 11.87 -3.26 1.52
C ASP A 56 11.03 -4.54 1.31
N ASP A 57 9.91 -4.69 2.05
CA ASP A 57 8.94 -5.77 1.83
C ASP A 57 7.94 -5.37 0.75
N PRO A 58 7.84 -6.11 -0.38
CA PRO A 58 6.85 -5.86 -1.41
C PRO A 58 5.40 -5.82 -0.92
N GLU A 59 5.04 -6.60 0.13
CA GLU A 59 3.68 -6.60 0.70
C GLU A 59 3.31 -5.24 1.27
N THR A 60 4.24 -4.52 1.91
CA THR A 60 4.00 -3.17 2.44
C THR A 60 3.54 -2.21 1.34
N TRP A 61 4.23 -2.21 0.21
CA TRP A 61 3.88 -1.38 -0.96
C TRP A 61 2.61 -1.85 -1.66
N ASN A 62 2.39 -3.16 -1.71
CA ASN A 62 1.15 -3.72 -2.23
C ASN A 62 -0.07 -3.28 -1.41
N VAL A 63 0.04 -3.29 -0.09
CA VAL A 63 -1.02 -2.81 0.81
C VAL A 63 -1.22 -1.30 0.68
N ALA A 64 -0.15 -0.51 0.55
CA ALA A 64 -0.27 0.92 0.29
C ALA A 64 -1.06 1.21 -0.99
N GLY A 65 -0.76 0.50 -2.08
CA GLY A 65 -1.52 0.60 -3.33
C GLY A 65 -2.98 0.16 -3.17
N PHE A 66 -3.22 -0.92 -2.44
CA PHE A 66 -4.57 -1.40 -2.13
C PHE A 66 -5.42 -0.35 -1.39
N ILE A 67 -4.84 0.34 -0.39
CA ILE A 67 -5.53 1.40 0.36
C ILE A 67 -5.96 2.53 -0.59
N GLN A 68 -5.07 2.97 -1.47
CA GLN A 68 -5.37 4.02 -2.44
C GLN A 68 -6.46 3.58 -3.43
N ARG A 69 -6.40 2.35 -3.91
CA ARG A 69 -7.47 1.78 -4.73
C ARG A 69 -8.82 1.84 -4.02
N ARG A 70 -8.90 1.37 -2.78
CA ARG A 70 -10.13 1.38 -1.99
C ARG A 70 -10.67 2.78 -1.76
N ARG A 71 -9.77 3.76 -1.60
CA ARG A 71 -10.14 5.17 -1.45
C ARG A 71 -10.74 5.74 -2.74
N SER A 72 -10.12 5.47 -3.89
CA SER A 72 -10.67 5.84 -5.21
C SER A 72 -12.04 5.19 -5.44
N GLU A 73 -12.16 3.88 -5.19
CA GLU A 73 -13.43 3.15 -5.34
C GLU A 73 -14.55 3.74 -4.47
N LYS A 74 -14.23 4.18 -3.25
CA LYS A 74 -15.22 4.79 -2.35
C LYS A 74 -15.74 6.13 -2.85
N GLU A 75 -14.85 6.98 -3.37
CA GLU A 75 -15.26 8.25 -3.97
C GLU A 75 -16.09 8.03 -5.25
N MET A 76 -15.72 7.04 -6.09
CA MET A 76 -16.51 6.67 -7.27
C MET A 76 -17.88 6.09 -6.87
N GLU A 77 -17.96 5.30 -5.82
CA GLU A 77 -19.23 4.81 -5.26
C GLU A 77 -20.11 6.00 -4.82
N ASN A 78 -19.55 6.97 -4.10
CA ASN A 78 -20.25 8.18 -3.69
C ASN A 78 -20.79 8.95 -4.92
N ALA A 79 -19.97 9.13 -5.95
CA ALA A 79 -20.39 9.77 -7.20
C ALA A 79 -21.56 9.03 -7.87
N TYR A 80 -21.48 7.70 -7.96
CA TYR A 80 -22.52 6.86 -8.53
C TYR A 80 -23.84 6.97 -7.74
N LEU A 81 -23.74 7.02 -6.41
CA LEU A 81 -24.90 7.18 -5.50
C LEU A 81 -25.38 8.62 -5.37
N ARG A 82 -24.84 9.56 -6.16
CA ARG A 82 -25.13 11.01 -6.09
C ARG A 82 -24.93 11.62 -4.70
N LYS A 83 -23.97 11.10 -3.96
CA LYS A 83 -23.47 11.65 -2.69
C LYS A 83 -22.33 12.62 -2.95
N PRO A 84 -22.01 13.51 -2.00
CA PRO A 84 -20.78 14.32 -2.09
C PRO A 84 -19.55 13.44 -2.28
N TYR A 85 -18.69 13.78 -3.23
CA TYR A 85 -17.44 13.08 -3.54
C TYR A 85 -16.35 14.06 -3.96
N ASP A 86 -15.11 13.61 -3.88
CA ASP A 86 -13.92 14.40 -4.23
C ASP A 86 -13.26 13.84 -5.49
N THR A 87 -13.41 14.59 -6.60
CA THR A 87 -12.82 14.22 -7.90
C THR A 87 -11.30 14.21 -7.85
N LEU A 88 -10.67 15.19 -7.17
CA LEU A 88 -9.20 15.23 -7.04
C LEU A 88 -8.70 14.05 -6.21
N GLN A 89 -9.46 13.63 -5.20
CA GLN A 89 -9.11 12.45 -4.42
C GLN A 89 -9.13 11.17 -5.27
N ILE A 90 -10.10 11.02 -6.20
CA ILE A 90 -10.12 9.89 -7.14
C ILE A 90 -8.82 9.86 -7.95
N TYR A 91 -8.44 11.00 -8.56
CA TYR A 91 -7.26 11.08 -9.41
C TYR A 91 -5.96 10.88 -8.63
N ASN A 92 -5.81 11.52 -7.48
CA ASN A 92 -4.64 11.39 -6.63
C ASN A 92 -4.47 9.96 -6.12
N SER A 93 -5.58 9.32 -5.72
CA SER A 93 -5.55 7.93 -5.27
C SER A 93 -5.15 6.98 -6.41
N ALA A 94 -5.69 7.15 -7.61
CA ALA A 94 -5.30 6.35 -8.77
C ALA A 94 -3.80 6.49 -9.10
N LEU A 95 -3.27 7.71 -9.05
CA LEU A 95 -1.84 7.97 -9.28
C LEU A 95 -0.96 7.34 -8.20
N ASN A 96 -1.31 7.53 -6.92
CA ASN A 96 -0.54 6.98 -5.81
C ASN A 96 -0.60 5.45 -5.78
N MET A 97 -1.75 4.86 -6.12
CA MET A 97 -1.87 3.40 -6.30
C MET A 97 -0.85 2.88 -7.31
N CYS A 98 -0.75 3.51 -8.48
CA CYS A 98 0.23 3.11 -9.49
C CYS A 98 1.67 3.22 -8.98
N ARG A 99 2.02 4.32 -8.32
CA ARG A 99 3.36 4.53 -7.74
C ARG A 99 3.72 3.43 -6.74
N TYR A 100 2.79 3.08 -5.86
CA TYR A 100 3.00 2.02 -4.87
C TYR A 100 3.10 0.64 -5.51
N PHE A 101 2.27 0.34 -6.52
CA PHE A 101 2.34 -0.95 -7.24
C PHE A 101 3.61 -1.09 -8.07
N PHE A 102 4.14 -0.01 -8.65
CA PHE A 102 5.44 -0.04 -9.33
C PHE A 102 6.57 -0.33 -8.33
N LYS A 103 6.55 0.29 -7.16
CA LYS A 103 7.57 0.00 -6.13
C LYS A 103 7.44 -1.43 -5.59
N CYS A 104 6.21 -1.91 -5.40
CA CYS A 104 5.96 -3.31 -5.06
C CYS A 104 6.55 -4.26 -6.12
N ASP A 105 6.34 -3.98 -7.41
CA ASP A 105 6.86 -4.79 -8.51
C ASP A 105 8.39 -4.79 -8.55
N GLU A 106 9.01 -3.62 -8.38
CA GLU A 106 10.47 -3.48 -8.29
C GLU A 106 11.07 -4.36 -7.18
N LEU A 107 10.53 -4.26 -5.97
CA LEU A 107 11.02 -5.04 -4.83
C LEU A 107 10.74 -6.55 -4.97
N ALA A 108 9.60 -6.91 -5.56
CA ALA A 108 9.22 -8.31 -5.77
C ALA A 108 10.03 -9.01 -6.88
N GLN A 109 10.83 -8.28 -7.65
CA GLN A 109 11.75 -8.83 -8.64
C GLN A 109 13.14 -9.17 -8.08
N ILE A 110 13.43 -8.81 -6.84
CA ILE A 110 14.69 -9.17 -6.19
C ILE A 110 14.71 -10.70 -5.99
N PRO A 111 15.73 -11.41 -6.52
CA PRO A 111 15.83 -12.86 -6.34
C PRO A 111 15.96 -13.24 -4.87
N ASN A 112 15.30 -14.33 -4.48
CA ASN A 112 15.49 -14.91 -3.16
C ASN A 112 16.87 -15.60 -3.03
N GLU A 113 17.19 -16.12 -1.85
CA GLU A 113 18.46 -16.85 -1.57
C GLU A 113 18.75 -18.00 -2.55
N LYS A 114 17.73 -18.55 -3.23
CA LYS A 114 17.85 -19.60 -4.25
C LYS A 114 17.93 -19.04 -5.68
N GLY A 115 18.13 -17.74 -5.83
CA GLY A 115 18.20 -17.07 -7.13
C GLY A 115 16.87 -17.03 -7.91
N LYS A 116 15.73 -17.33 -7.27
CA LYS A 116 14.41 -17.36 -7.92
C LYS A 116 13.64 -16.09 -7.63
N ILE A 117 13.06 -15.52 -8.69
CA ILE A 117 12.11 -14.39 -8.62
C ILE A 117 10.71 -14.97 -8.46
N LYS A 118 10.00 -14.56 -7.41
CA LYS A 118 8.60 -14.93 -7.13
C LYS A 118 7.73 -13.68 -7.00
N ASN A 119 7.42 -13.05 -8.11
CA ASN A 119 6.53 -11.89 -8.12
C ASN A 119 5.05 -12.33 -8.21
N LYS A 120 4.43 -12.54 -7.05
CA LYS A 120 3.00 -12.91 -6.94
C LYS A 120 2.05 -11.73 -7.17
N TYR A 121 2.56 -10.50 -7.18
CA TYR A 121 1.75 -9.26 -7.22
C TYR A 121 1.51 -8.74 -8.64
N ARG A 122 2.47 -8.93 -9.55
CA ARG A 122 2.50 -8.29 -10.88
C ARG A 122 1.18 -8.44 -11.64
N LYS A 123 0.68 -9.65 -11.79
CA LYS A 123 -0.53 -9.92 -12.58
C LYS A 123 -1.76 -9.21 -12.01
N SER A 124 -1.95 -9.28 -10.69
CA SER A 124 -3.08 -8.65 -10.00
C SER A 124 -2.99 -7.14 -10.04
N ASN A 125 -1.80 -6.58 -9.75
CA ASN A 125 -1.60 -5.13 -9.74
C ASN A 125 -1.74 -4.53 -11.13
N ALA A 126 -1.20 -5.18 -12.17
CA ALA A 126 -1.37 -4.75 -13.55
C ALA A 126 -2.85 -4.72 -13.99
N ALA A 127 -3.63 -5.75 -13.63
CA ALA A 127 -5.06 -5.78 -13.91
C ALA A 127 -5.80 -4.64 -13.20
N THR A 128 -5.45 -4.35 -11.95
CA THR A 128 -6.03 -3.25 -11.17
C THR A 128 -5.67 -1.89 -11.79
N MET A 129 -4.40 -1.66 -12.15
CA MET A 129 -3.99 -0.42 -12.81
C MET A 129 -4.71 -0.18 -14.14
N LEU A 130 -4.99 -1.25 -14.88
CA LEU A 130 -5.74 -1.15 -16.14
C LEU A 130 -7.17 -0.66 -15.92
N THR A 131 -7.83 -1.04 -14.83
CA THR A 131 -9.19 -0.54 -14.51
C THR A 131 -9.19 0.94 -14.16
N GLU A 132 -8.11 1.47 -13.60
CA GLU A 132 -7.96 2.88 -13.21
C GLU A 132 -7.43 3.79 -14.36
N ARG A 133 -7.17 3.23 -15.53
CA ARG A 133 -6.58 3.99 -16.66
C ARG A 133 -7.33 5.27 -17.00
N ASN A 134 -8.66 5.23 -17.02
CA ASN A 134 -9.47 6.41 -17.36
C ASN A 134 -9.37 7.50 -16.29
N ASN A 135 -9.30 7.13 -15.01
CA ASN A 135 -9.10 8.08 -13.92
C ASN A 135 -7.72 8.76 -14.01
N LEU A 136 -6.69 8.01 -14.42
CA LEU A 136 -5.34 8.57 -14.64
C LEU A 136 -5.30 9.56 -15.81
N ILE A 137 -5.97 9.23 -16.93
CA ILE A 137 -6.06 10.12 -18.10
C ILE A 137 -6.83 11.39 -17.74
N ASN A 138 -8.00 11.25 -17.12
CA ASN A 138 -8.84 12.39 -16.74
C ASN A 138 -8.13 13.29 -15.71
N GLY A 139 -7.43 12.69 -14.74
CA GLY A 139 -6.59 13.41 -13.80
C GLY A 139 -5.48 14.19 -14.48
N GLY A 140 -4.78 13.59 -15.45
CA GLY A 140 -3.76 14.26 -16.25
C GLY A 140 -4.32 15.47 -17.00
N ILE A 141 -5.46 15.33 -17.66
CA ILE A 141 -6.13 16.45 -18.37
C ILE A 141 -6.46 17.58 -17.39
N GLN A 142 -6.99 17.25 -16.21
CA GLN A 142 -7.36 18.25 -15.20
C GLN A 142 -6.15 19.04 -14.65
N TYR A 143 -4.97 18.42 -14.56
CA TYR A 143 -3.76 19.09 -14.06
C TYR A 143 -3.04 19.92 -15.12
N PHE A 144 -3.31 19.70 -16.41
CA PHE A 144 -2.67 20.44 -17.50
C PHE A 144 -3.56 21.54 -18.12
N ASN A 145 -4.81 21.66 -17.71
CA ASN A 145 -5.73 22.73 -18.10
C ASN A 145 -5.89 23.76 -16.98
#